data_97ab769c8dc56cb98de7bae0853d74c3
#
_entry.id   97ab769c8dc56cb98de7bae0853d74c3
#
_cell.length_a   1.000
_cell.length_b   1.000
_cell.length_c   1.000
_cell.angle_alpha   90.00
_cell.angle_beta   90.00
_cell.angle_gamma   90.00
#
_symmetry.space_group_name_H-M   'P 1'
#
loop_
_entity.id
_entity.type
_entity.pdbx_description
1 polymer ?
#
loop_
_entity_poly.entity_id
_entity_poly.type
_entity_poly.pdbx_seq_one_letter_code
_entity_poly.pdbx_strand_id
1 'polypeptide(L)'
;SVMNTNVISVNKNAEKLDCANLMNKNDLRALAVISDEGILDDVISIEEVIHLVEEEATKEMFKMVGMSVEDKVLGPIKSSFKRRLPWLIINLGTVLFAGFILSLFTDHVRTMPVLAVFLPVIIGQAGIAGTQTLTLVVRALALGEVSTKDTRQILLRELLLSLIQGLSVTALLFILTYLWKSDIYLSLLVAGSMILNLFVAGFSGVIVPIIMKKMNLDPAASSAVVVTTFTDIAGVLLYMGLATFIILGI
;
A
#
# COMPACT_ATOMS: atom_id res chain seq x y z
N SER A 1 3.88 36.23 40.12
CA SER A 1 2.91 35.44 39.36
C SER A 1 3.60 34.15 38.94
N VAL A 2 3.02 32.99 39.29
CA VAL A 2 3.54 31.68 38.94
C VAL A 2 2.88 31.15 37.65
N MET A 3 1.97 31.93 37.06
CA MET A 3 1.18 31.55 35.88
C MET A 3 2.00 31.72 34.58
N ASN A 4 2.08 30.66 33.80
CA ASN A 4 2.56 30.74 32.44
C ASN A 4 1.46 31.35 31.56
N THR A 5 1.70 32.53 30.99
CA THR A 5 0.74 33.23 30.14
C THR A 5 0.77 32.78 28.67
N ASN A 6 1.78 31.98 28.30
CA ASN A 6 1.96 31.51 26.93
C ASN A 6 1.45 30.05 26.84
N VAL A 7 0.15 29.88 27.02
CA VAL A 7 -0.50 28.56 26.96
C VAL A 7 -0.68 28.14 25.52
N ILE A 8 -0.11 26.98 25.17
CA ILE A 8 -0.37 26.33 23.87
C ILE A 8 -1.75 25.70 23.91
N SER A 9 -2.59 26.06 22.97
CA SER A 9 -3.97 25.60 22.90
C SER A 9 -4.36 25.23 21.47
N VAL A 10 -5.39 24.43 21.33
CA VAL A 10 -6.04 24.06 20.05
C VAL A 10 -7.50 24.46 20.06
N ASN A 11 -8.05 24.68 18.86
CA ASN A 11 -9.50 24.86 18.72
C ASN A 11 -10.21 23.51 18.88
N LYS A 12 -11.44 23.52 19.39
CA LYS A 12 -12.30 22.32 19.55
C LYS A 12 -12.52 21.51 18.27
N ASN A 13 -12.32 22.12 17.10
CA ASN A 13 -12.43 21.47 15.79
C ASN A 13 -11.09 20.94 15.26
N ALA A 14 -10.00 21.01 16.04
CA ALA A 14 -8.69 20.50 15.64
C ALA A 14 -8.72 18.98 15.47
N GLU A 15 -7.98 18.48 14.49
CA GLU A 15 -7.85 17.05 14.29
C GLU A 15 -7.08 16.40 15.45
N LYS A 16 -7.46 15.18 15.83
CA LYS A 16 -6.85 14.42 16.94
C LYS A 16 -5.33 14.27 16.77
N LEU A 17 -4.87 14.05 15.54
CA LEU A 17 -3.46 13.92 15.20
C LEU A 17 -2.70 15.23 15.34
N ASP A 18 -3.33 16.37 15.06
CA ASP A 18 -2.71 17.69 15.27
C ASP A 18 -2.49 17.95 16.75
N CYS A 19 -3.43 17.53 17.62
CA CYS A 19 -3.26 17.58 19.06
C CYS A 19 -2.04 16.74 19.51
N ALA A 20 -1.93 15.51 19.00
CA ALA A 20 -0.81 14.61 19.30
C ALA A 20 0.53 15.20 18.86
N ASN A 21 0.60 15.73 17.64
CA ASN A 21 1.81 16.36 17.09
C ASN A 21 2.21 17.60 17.87
N LEU A 22 1.25 18.42 18.27
CA LEU A 22 1.49 19.63 19.04
C LEU A 22 2.00 19.32 20.45
N MET A 23 1.40 18.30 21.10
CA MET A 23 1.84 17.83 22.42
C MET A 23 3.25 17.26 22.37
N ASN A 24 3.54 16.41 21.37
CA ASN A 24 4.87 15.80 21.19
C ASN A 24 5.93 16.85 20.89
N LYS A 25 5.65 17.82 20.01
CA LYS A 25 6.58 18.88 19.61
C LYS A 25 6.95 19.80 20.76
N ASN A 26 6.04 20.02 21.69
CA ASN A 26 6.22 20.96 22.79
C ASN A 26 6.38 20.29 24.16
N ASP A 27 6.50 18.94 24.18
CA ASP A 27 6.66 18.13 25.40
C ASP A 27 5.57 18.37 26.45
N LEU A 28 4.30 18.49 25.96
CA LEU A 28 3.15 18.79 26.78
C LEU A 28 2.50 17.51 27.35
N ARG A 29 2.14 17.53 28.64
CA ARG A 29 1.36 16.48 29.28
C ARG A 29 -0.14 16.71 29.21
N ALA A 30 -0.56 17.94 28.94
CA ALA A 30 -1.95 18.33 28.77
C ALA A 30 -2.03 19.47 27.76
N LEU A 31 -3.10 19.53 26.99
CA LEU A 31 -3.34 20.51 25.94
C LEU A 31 -4.68 21.18 26.18
N ALA A 32 -4.68 22.50 26.25
CA ALA A 32 -5.90 23.27 26.41
C ALA A 32 -6.71 23.28 25.10
N VAL A 33 -7.99 23.00 25.17
CA VAL A 33 -8.95 23.13 24.07
C VAL A 33 -9.74 24.42 24.28
N ILE A 34 -9.72 25.31 23.30
CA ILE A 34 -10.42 26.58 23.37
C ILE A 34 -11.57 26.65 22.35
N SER A 35 -12.61 27.36 22.71
CA SER A 35 -13.68 27.73 21.79
C SER A 35 -13.22 28.77 20.80
N ASP A 36 -14.04 29.07 19.78
CA ASP A 36 -13.79 30.13 18.79
C ASP A 36 -13.71 31.53 19.46
N GLU A 37 -14.26 31.66 20.65
CA GLU A 37 -14.24 32.90 21.47
C GLU A 37 -13.00 33.00 22.38
N GLY A 38 -12.08 32.00 22.34
CA GLY A 38 -10.87 31.96 23.14
C GLY A 38 -11.11 31.54 24.60
N ILE A 39 -12.26 30.96 24.91
CA ILE A 39 -12.60 30.45 26.27
C ILE A 39 -12.15 29.00 26.37
N LEU A 40 -11.57 28.63 27.51
CA LEU A 40 -11.19 27.24 27.80
C LEU A 40 -12.45 26.38 27.86
N ASP A 41 -12.56 25.40 26.96
CA ASP A 41 -13.70 24.48 26.82
C ASP A 41 -13.37 23.13 27.48
N ASP A 42 -12.13 22.63 27.26
CA ASP A 42 -11.67 21.34 27.78
C ASP A 42 -10.14 21.28 27.92
N VAL A 43 -9.63 20.21 28.53
CA VAL A 43 -8.21 19.91 28.64
C VAL A 43 -7.99 18.45 28.31
N ILE A 44 -7.25 18.19 27.22
CA ILE A 44 -6.93 16.83 26.77
C ILE A 44 -5.63 16.39 27.43
N SER A 45 -5.62 15.22 28.06
CA SER A 45 -4.43 14.60 28.65
C SER A 45 -3.61 13.84 27.59
N ILE A 46 -2.31 13.60 27.88
CA ILE A 46 -1.46 12.80 26.99
C ILE A 46 -1.94 11.35 26.89
N GLU A 47 -2.52 10.81 27.96
CA GLU A 47 -3.06 9.46 27.99
C GLU A 47 -4.25 9.33 27.01
N GLU A 48 -5.13 10.33 26.96
CA GLU A 48 -6.26 10.35 26.02
C GLU A 48 -5.75 10.46 24.56
N VAL A 49 -4.73 11.29 24.32
CA VAL A 49 -4.12 11.42 23.00
C VAL A 49 -3.46 10.12 22.54
N ILE A 50 -2.76 9.41 23.44
CA ILE A 50 -2.16 8.11 23.11
C ILE A 50 -3.24 7.11 22.68
N HIS A 51 -4.33 6.99 23.42
CA HIS A 51 -5.44 6.11 23.06
C HIS A 51 -6.06 6.47 21.70
N LEU A 52 -6.22 7.75 21.43
CA LEU A 52 -6.75 8.22 20.14
C LEU A 52 -5.82 7.88 18.96
N VAL A 53 -4.51 8.01 19.15
CA VAL A 53 -3.50 7.66 18.11
C VAL A 53 -3.47 6.15 17.88
N GLU A 54 -3.53 5.34 18.93
CA GLU A 54 -3.60 3.87 18.81
C GLU A 54 -4.87 3.41 18.09
N GLU A 55 -6.01 4.02 18.40
CA GLU A 55 -7.29 3.74 17.74
C GLU A 55 -7.24 4.06 16.26
N GLU A 56 -6.71 5.24 15.89
CA GLU A 56 -6.62 5.66 14.49
C GLU A 56 -5.62 4.79 13.71
N ALA A 57 -4.46 4.46 14.29
CA ALA A 57 -3.49 3.56 13.67
C ALA A 57 -4.09 2.17 13.41
N THR A 58 -4.83 1.63 14.38
CA THR A 58 -5.55 0.35 14.23
C THR A 58 -6.58 0.43 13.11
N LYS A 59 -7.37 1.50 13.09
CA LYS A 59 -8.40 1.74 12.07
C LYS A 59 -7.83 1.80 10.66
N GLU A 60 -6.70 2.45 10.47
CA GLU A 60 -6.02 2.50 9.17
C GLU A 60 -5.52 1.12 8.72
N MET A 61 -4.92 0.35 9.62
CA MET A 61 -4.50 -1.02 9.32
C MET A 61 -5.67 -1.88 8.84
N PHE A 62 -6.83 -1.82 9.50
CA PHE A 62 -8.02 -2.57 9.13
C PHE A 62 -8.57 -2.11 7.77
N LYS A 63 -8.62 -0.80 7.53
CA LYS A 63 -9.10 -0.23 6.26
C LYS A 63 -8.26 -0.69 5.07
N MET A 64 -6.91 -0.73 5.19
CA MET A 64 -6.03 -1.16 4.10
C MET A 64 -6.36 -2.56 3.57
N VAL A 65 -6.83 -3.45 4.43
CA VAL A 65 -7.23 -4.83 4.08
C VAL A 65 -8.73 -5.00 3.89
N GLY A 66 -9.48 -3.90 3.80
CA GLY A 66 -10.94 -3.93 3.59
C GLY A 66 -11.73 -4.44 4.80
N MET A 67 -11.20 -4.28 6.01
CA MET A 67 -11.85 -4.66 7.25
C MET A 67 -12.38 -3.44 8.03
N SER A 68 -13.30 -3.68 8.94
CA SER A 68 -13.78 -2.68 9.90
C SER A 68 -13.16 -2.90 11.28
N VAL A 69 -12.88 -1.81 12.00
CA VAL A 69 -12.41 -1.85 13.39
C VAL A 69 -13.39 -2.58 14.31
N GLU A 70 -14.68 -2.58 13.94
CA GLU A 70 -15.71 -3.30 14.68
C GLU A 70 -15.64 -4.82 14.53
N ASP A 71 -14.80 -5.33 13.62
CA ASP A 71 -14.61 -6.76 13.41
C ASP A 71 -13.78 -7.36 14.55
N LYS A 72 -14.42 -8.12 15.40
CA LYS A 72 -13.78 -8.83 16.53
C LYS A 72 -13.60 -10.30 16.17
N VAL A 73 -12.46 -10.88 16.58
CA VAL A 73 -12.14 -12.30 16.31
C VAL A 73 -13.24 -13.24 16.83
N LEU A 74 -13.81 -12.95 18.00
CA LEU A 74 -14.90 -13.71 18.62
C LEU A 74 -16.28 -13.05 18.40
N GLY A 75 -16.40 -12.14 17.41
CA GLY A 75 -17.66 -11.46 17.09
C GLY A 75 -18.65 -12.36 16.33
N PRO A 76 -19.90 -11.90 16.16
CA PRO A 76 -20.92 -12.65 15.46
C PRO A 76 -20.54 -12.86 13.98
N ILE A 77 -20.54 -14.11 13.50
CA ILE A 77 -20.17 -14.49 12.11
C ILE A 77 -20.97 -13.70 11.06
N LYS A 78 -22.28 -13.52 11.28
CA LYS A 78 -23.16 -12.81 10.35
C LYS A 78 -22.74 -11.35 10.15
N SER A 79 -22.24 -10.71 11.19
CA SER A 79 -21.76 -9.33 11.17
C SER A 79 -20.46 -9.22 10.36
N SER A 80 -19.47 -10.06 10.67
CA SER A 80 -18.20 -10.11 9.95
C SER A 80 -18.39 -10.47 8.46
N PHE A 81 -19.28 -11.42 8.16
CA PHE A 81 -19.62 -11.78 6.80
C PHE A 81 -20.14 -10.58 5.97
N LYS A 82 -21.11 -9.85 6.52
CA LYS A 82 -21.68 -8.69 5.81
C LYS A 82 -20.66 -7.57 5.56
N ARG A 83 -19.66 -7.42 6.44
CA ARG A 83 -18.63 -6.39 6.30
C ARG A 83 -17.53 -6.78 5.32
N ARG A 84 -17.09 -8.04 5.36
CA ARG A 84 -15.96 -8.52 4.54
C ARG A 84 -16.38 -8.92 3.12
N LEU A 85 -17.59 -9.45 2.93
CA LEU A 85 -18.04 -9.96 1.65
C LEU A 85 -17.98 -8.94 0.51
N PRO A 86 -18.47 -7.69 0.67
CA PRO A 86 -18.38 -6.70 -0.41
C PRO A 86 -16.95 -6.49 -0.91
N TRP A 87 -15.99 -6.48 0.02
CA TRP A 87 -14.59 -6.29 -0.31
C TRP A 87 -13.99 -7.47 -1.07
N LEU A 88 -14.35 -8.69 -0.66
CA LEU A 88 -13.95 -9.91 -1.35
C LEU A 88 -14.56 -9.99 -2.76
N ILE A 89 -15.79 -9.50 -2.97
CA ILE A 89 -16.42 -9.44 -4.30
C ILE A 89 -15.69 -8.44 -5.20
N ILE A 90 -15.32 -7.25 -4.69
CA ILE A 90 -14.53 -6.28 -5.44
C ILE A 90 -13.20 -6.89 -5.85
N ASN A 91 -12.47 -7.51 -4.90
CA ASN A 91 -11.20 -8.17 -5.19
C ASN A 91 -11.36 -9.32 -6.20
N LEU A 92 -12.42 -10.13 -6.09
CA LEU A 92 -12.73 -11.17 -7.07
C LEU A 92 -12.90 -10.58 -8.48
N GLY A 93 -13.58 -9.46 -8.61
CA GLY A 93 -13.75 -8.75 -9.88
C GLY A 93 -12.40 -8.32 -10.49
N THR A 94 -11.49 -7.78 -9.68
CA THR A 94 -10.16 -7.34 -10.15
C THR A 94 -9.28 -8.52 -10.55
N VAL A 95 -9.31 -9.61 -9.81
CA VAL A 95 -8.57 -10.85 -10.13
C VAL A 95 -9.12 -11.51 -11.40
N LEU A 96 -10.45 -11.53 -11.58
CA LEU A 96 -11.07 -12.02 -12.82
C LEU A 96 -10.69 -11.16 -14.02
N PHE A 97 -10.56 -9.85 -13.84
CA PHE A 97 -10.11 -8.97 -14.91
C PHE A 97 -8.64 -9.25 -15.30
N ALA A 98 -7.75 -9.48 -14.33
CA ALA A 98 -6.38 -9.92 -14.61
C ALA A 98 -6.36 -11.29 -15.31
N GLY A 99 -7.22 -12.21 -14.91
CA GLY A 99 -7.43 -13.50 -15.57
C GLY A 99 -7.93 -13.37 -17.01
N PHE A 100 -8.84 -12.43 -17.27
CA PHE A 100 -9.28 -12.11 -18.63
C PHE A 100 -8.12 -11.61 -19.49
N ILE A 101 -7.28 -10.70 -18.99
CA ILE A 101 -6.07 -10.26 -19.71
C ILE A 101 -5.14 -11.43 -19.99
N LEU A 102 -4.93 -12.33 -19.03
CA LEU A 102 -4.11 -13.53 -19.22
C LEU A 102 -4.70 -14.44 -20.31
N SER A 103 -6.02 -14.54 -20.43
CA SER A 103 -6.67 -15.36 -21.44
C SER A 103 -6.35 -14.96 -22.88
N LEU A 104 -5.96 -13.69 -23.11
CA LEU A 104 -5.51 -13.19 -24.42
C LEU A 104 -4.18 -13.83 -24.85
N PHE A 105 -3.42 -14.39 -23.89
CA PHE A 105 -2.14 -15.06 -24.12
C PHE A 105 -2.21 -16.59 -24.04
N THR A 106 -3.41 -17.17 -24.18
CA THR A 106 -3.61 -18.62 -24.02
C THR A 106 -2.75 -19.45 -24.99
N ASP A 107 -2.56 -18.96 -26.20
CA ASP A 107 -1.75 -19.69 -27.21
C ASP A 107 -0.25 -19.67 -26.86
N HIS A 108 0.25 -18.62 -26.22
CA HIS A 108 1.62 -18.56 -25.69
C HIS A 108 1.84 -19.59 -24.60
N VAL A 109 0.86 -19.70 -23.66
CA VAL A 109 0.89 -20.69 -22.60
C VAL A 109 0.79 -22.12 -23.15
N ARG A 110 0.01 -22.34 -24.20
CA ARG A 110 -0.06 -23.66 -24.90
C ARG A 110 1.27 -24.01 -25.56
N THR A 111 1.94 -23.05 -26.17
CA THR A 111 3.24 -23.27 -26.84
C THR A 111 4.35 -23.51 -25.81
N MET A 112 4.33 -22.77 -24.70
CA MET A 112 5.30 -22.88 -23.61
C MET A 112 4.59 -23.00 -22.24
N PRO A 113 4.13 -24.20 -21.83
CA PRO A 113 3.39 -24.36 -20.58
C PRO A 113 4.15 -23.95 -19.31
N VAL A 114 5.49 -23.92 -19.40
CA VAL A 114 6.36 -23.46 -18.29
C VAL A 114 6.12 -21.99 -17.93
N LEU A 115 5.58 -21.18 -18.83
CA LEU A 115 5.22 -19.79 -18.54
C LEU A 115 4.19 -19.69 -17.42
N ALA A 116 3.24 -20.60 -17.36
CA ALA A 116 2.23 -20.62 -16.30
C ALA A 116 2.82 -20.86 -14.91
N VAL A 117 3.96 -21.54 -14.82
CA VAL A 117 4.62 -21.89 -13.54
C VAL A 117 5.18 -20.66 -12.84
N PHE A 118 5.69 -19.69 -13.60
CA PHE A 118 6.33 -18.49 -13.05
C PHE A 118 5.37 -17.31 -12.84
N LEU A 119 4.16 -17.35 -13.41
CA LEU A 119 3.15 -16.30 -13.21
C LEU A 119 2.87 -15.99 -11.72
N PRO A 120 2.55 -17.01 -10.87
CA PRO A 120 2.31 -16.75 -9.46
C PRO A 120 3.50 -16.13 -8.74
N VAL A 121 4.73 -16.49 -9.16
CA VAL A 121 5.96 -15.94 -8.57
C VAL A 121 6.10 -14.45 -8.89
N ILE A 122 5.93 -14.07 -10.17
CA ILE A 122 6.09 -12.69 -10.63
C ILE A 122 4.99 -11.79 -10.04
N ILE A 123 3.73 -12.23 -10.10
CA ILE A 123 2.59 -11.47 -9.61
C ILE A 123 2.63 -11.36 -8.08
N GLY A 124 2.79 -12.49 -7.40
CA GLY A 124 2.79 -12.55 -5.93
C GLY A 124 3.88 -11.69 -5.31
N GLN A 125 5.10 -11.75 -5.84
CA GLN A 125 6.22 -10.96 -5.33
C GLN A 125 6.01 -9.45 -5.51
N ALA A 126 5.49 -9.03 -6.66
CA ALA A 126 5.20 -7.63 -6.91
C ALA A 126 4.03 -7.11 -6.05
N GLY A 127 2.99 -7.91 -5.82
CA GLY A 127 1.89 -7.58 -4.93
C GLY A 127 2.36 -7.32 -3.49
N ILE A 128 3.26 -8.17 -2.98
CA ILE A 128 3.87 -7.97 -1.65
C ILE A 128 4.70 -6.67 -1.62
N ALA A 129 5.58 -6.45 -2.60
CA ALA A 129 6.42 -5.26 -2.65
C ALA A 129 5.58 -3.97 -2.75
N GLY A 130 4.53 -3.96 -3.58
CA GLY A 130 3.60 -2.85 -3.70
C GLY A 130 2.86 -2.56 -2.40
N THR A 131 2.43 -3.60 -1.69
CA THR A 131 1.77 -3.45 -0.39
C THR A 131 2.73 -2.92 0.68
N GLN A 132 4.01 -3.30 0.69
CA GLN A 132 5.01 -2.76 1.60
C GLN A 132 5.20 -1.24 1.40
N THR A 133 5.38 -0.80 0.16
CA THR A 133 5.50 0.63 -0.19
C THR A 133 4.22 1.38 0.18
N LEU A 134 3.06 0.82 -0.18
CA LEU A 134 1.75 1.39 0.14
C LEU A 134 1.59 1.63 1.64
N THR A 135 1.86 0.60 2.46
CA THR A 135 1.71 0.67 3.93
C THR A 135 2.56 1.79 4.52
N LEU A 136 3.80 1.92 4.04
CA LEU A 136 4.70 2.98 4.50
C LEU A 136 4.18 4.37 4.11
N VAL A 137 3.72 4.54 2.87
CA VAL A 137 3.24 5.84 2.36
C VAL A 137 1.93 6.24 3.02
N VAL A 138 0.97 5.31 3.17
CA VAL A 138 -0.30 5.58 3.85
C VAL A 138 -0.06 6.01 5.29
N ARG A 139 0.79 5.28 6.03
CA ARG A 139 1.15 5.63 7.41
C ARG A 139 1.78 7.02 7.49
N ALA A 140 2.75 7.33 6.61
CA ALA A 140 3.43 8.61 6.62
C ALA A 140 2.49 9.79 6.28
N LEU A 141 1.52 9.57 5.37
CA LEU A 141 0.47 10.54 5.04
C LEU A 141 -0.51 10.74 6.20
N ALA A 142 -0.84 9.68 6.92
CA ALA A 142 -1.76 9.72 8.05
C ALA A 142 -1.15 10.45 9.24
N LEU A 143 0.12 10.16 9.55
CA LEU A 143 0.85 10.82 10.65
C LEU A 143 1.31 12.25 10.30
N GLY A 144 1.06 12.73 9.07
CA GLY A 144 1.54 14.06 8.65
C GLY A 144 3.06 14.16 8.51
N GLU A 145 3.79 13.02 8.52
CA GLU A 145 5.25 12.98 8.31
C GLU A 145 5.62 13.45 6.90
N VAL A 146 4.72 13.22 5.93
CA VAL A 146 4.84 13.67 4.54
C VAL A 146 3.52 14.24 4.03
N SER A 147 3.61 15.07 3.01
CA SER A 147 2.45 15.67 2.34
C SER A 147 2.41 15.30 0.86
N THR A 148 1.30 15.61 0.19
CA THR A 148 1.18 15.41 -1.26
C THR A 148 2.15 16.27 -2.07
N LYS A 149 2.81 17.27 -1.46
CA LYS A 149 3.85 18.10 -2.09
C LYS A 149 5.16 17.34 -2.21
N ASP A 150 5.39 16.35 -1.33
CA ASP A 150 6.62 15.56 -1.25
C ASP A 150 6.61 14.37 -2.22
N THR A 151 5.55 14.24 -3.04
CA THR A 151 5.32 13.11 -3.98
C THR A 151 6.57 12.75 -4.78
N ARG A 152 7.27 13.75 -5.35
CA ARG A 152 8.44 13.51 -6.18
C ARG A 152 9.59 12.88 -5.38
N GLN A 153 9.83 13.36 -4.18
CA GLN A 153 10.90 12.85 -3.31
C GLN A 153 10.60 11.42 -2.86
N ILE A 154 9.37 11.17 -2.43
CA ILE A 154 8.90 9.84 -2.03
C ILE A 154 9.02 8.87 -3.21
N LEU A 155 8.52 9.27 -4.39
CA LEU A 155 8.55 8.44 -5.59
C LEU A 155 9.98 8.09 -6.00
N LEU A 156 10.88 9.04 -6.06
CA LEU A 156 12.28 8.78 -6.44
C LEU A 156 12.97 7.84 -5.44
N ARG A 157 12.72 8.01 -4.14
CA ARG A 157 13.26 7.14 -3.10
C ARG A 157 12.73 5.70 -3.24
N GLU A 158 11.42 5.54 -3.40
CA GLU A 158 10.78 4.23 -3.50
C GLU A 158 11.12 3.52 -4.83
N LEU A 159 11.24 4.25 -5.94
CA LEU A 159 11.68 3.67 -7.21
C LEU A 159 13.16 3.22 -7.15
N LEU A 160 14.04 3.99 -6.50
CA LEU A 160 15.41 3.57 -6.27
C LEU A 160 15.49 2.33 -5.37
N LEU A 161 14.70 2.29 -4.29
CA LEU A 161 14.60 1.14 -3.41
C LEU A 161 14.07 -0.09 -4.17
N SER A 162 13.01 0.09 -4.96
CA SER A 162 12.45 -0.98 -5.81
C SER A 162 13.46 -1.51 -6.83
N LEU A 163 14.33 -0.65 -7.36
CA LEU A 163 15.40 -1.07 -8.25
C LEU A 163 16.44 -1.94 -7.52
N ILE A 164 16.89 -1.50 -6.33
CA ILE A 164 17.88 -2.24 -5.53
C ILE A 164 17.31 -3.59 -5.07
N GLN A 165 16.11 -3.60 -4.52
CA GLN A 165 15.41 -4.81 -4.11
C GLN A 165 15.11 -5.70 -5.32
N GLY A 166 14.66 -5.07 -6.42
CA GLY A 166 14.37 -5.74 -7.68
C GLY A 166 15.60 -6.47 -8.23
N LEU A 167 16.75 -5.82 -8.29
CA LEU A 167 17.99 -6.45 -8.73
C LEU A 167 18.38 -7.64 -7.85
N SER A 168 18.24 -7.51 -6.52
CA SER A 168 18.58 -8.57 -5.57
C SER A 168 17.69 -9.79 -5.72
N VAL A 169 16.35 -9.58 -5.76
CA VAL A 169 15.37 -10.67 -5.92
C VAL A 169 15.47 -11.29 -7.30
N THR A 170 15.64 -10.47 -8.34
CA THR A 170 15.76 -10.92 -9.73
C THR A 170 17.02 -11.75 -9.96
N ALA A 171 18.15 -11.36 -9.38
CA ALA A 171 19.39 -12.16 -9.46
C ALA A 171 19.21 -13.56 -8.85
N LEU A 172 18.58 -13.62 -7.68
CA LEU A 172 18.25 -14.89 -7.04
C LEU A 172 17.29 -15.73 -7.90
N LEU A 173 16.22 -15.11 -8.40
CA LEU A 173 15.22 -15.79 -9.25
C LEU A 173 15.82 -16.28 -10.56
N PHE A 174 16.72 -15.50 -11.18
CA PHE A 174 17.45 -15.92 -12.37
C PHE A 174 18.28 -17.18 -12.10
N ILE A 175 19.07 -17.20 -11.02
CA ILE A 175 19.90 -18.36 -10.64
C ILE A 175 19.02 -19.58 -10.40
N LEU A 176 17.94 -19.45 -9.61
CA LEU A 176 17.04 -20.54 -9.29
C LEU A 176 16.34 -21.08 -10.53
N THR A 177 15.87 -20.20 -11.43
CA THR A 177 15.21 -20.62 -12.69
C THR A 177 16.19 -21.35 -13.59
N TYR A 178 17.44 -20.85 -13.71
CA TYR A 178 18.47 -21.48 -14.52
C TYR A 178 18.86 -22.87 -13.97
N LEU A 179 19.05 -22.98 -12.66
CA LEU A 179 19.35 -24.27 -12.03
C LEU A 179 18.22 -25.29 -12.18
N TRP A 180 16.96 -24.79 -12.18
CA TRP A 180 15.79 -25.67 -12.29
C TRP A 180 15.47 -26.10 -13.72
N LYS A 181 15.60 -25.21 -14.70
CA LYS A 181 15.15 -25.44 -16.09
C LYS A 181 16.29 -25.55 -17.09
N SER A 182 17.51 -25.19 -16.71
CA SER A 182 18.70 -25.18 -17.59
C SER A 182 18.49 -24.38 -18.89
N ASP A 183 17.60 -23.36 -18.87
CA ASP A 183 17.23 -22.54 -20.00
C ASP A 183 17.56 -21.08 -19.68
N ILE A 184 18.53 -20.52 -20.40
CA ILE A 184 19.00 -19.15 -20.20
C ILE A 184 17.96 -18.11 -20.64
N TYR A 185 17.20 -18.39 -21.74
CA TYR A 185 16.22 -17.46 -22.27
C TYR A 185 15.01 -17.36 -21.36
N LEU A 186 14.54 -18.49 -20.84
CA LEU A 186 13.49 -18.53 -19.83
C LEU A 186 13.93 -17.80 -18.55
N SER A 187 15.17 -18.01 -18.11
CA SER A 187 15.70 -17.34 -16.90
C SER A 187 15.80 -15.84 -17.06
N LEU A 188 16.22 -15.35 -18.24
CA LEU A 188 16.26 -13.93 -18.57
C LEU A 188 14.85 -13.33 -18.67
N LEU A 189 13.91 -14.06 -19.27
CA LEU A 189 12.51 -13.66 -19.37
C LEU A 189 11.88 -13.45 -18.00
N VAL A 190 11.98 -14.47 -17.12
CA VAL A 190 11.42 -14.45 -15.77
C VAL A 190 12.07 -13.33 -14.94
N ALA A 191 13.39 -13.21 -15.01
CA ALA A 191 14.15 -12.18 -14.31
C ALA A 191 13.80 -10.76 -14.80
N GLY A 192 13.79 -10.55 -16.11
CA GLY A 192 13.45 -9.25 -16.71
C GLY A 192 12.02 -8.81 -16.38
N SER A 193 11.08 -9.74 -16.42
CA SER A 193 9.69 -9.48 -16.05
C SER A 193 9.55 -9.13 -14.57
N MET A 194 10.29 -9.83 -13.69
CA MET A 194 10.26 -9.59 -12.25
C MET A 194 10.75 -8.17 -11.92
N ILE A 195 11.88 -7.73 -12.46
CA ILE A 195 12.41 -6.39 -12.15
C ILE A 195 11.46 -5.29 -12.62
N LEU A 196 10.87 -5.45 -13.81
CA LEU A 196 9.90 -4.49 -14.33
C LEU A 196 8.64 -4.44 -13.47
N ASN A 197 8.12 -5.60 -13.04
CA ASN A 197 6.93 -5.64 -12.20
C ASN A 197 7.18 -5.11 -10.79
N LEU A 198 8.35 -5.32 -10.20
CA LEU A 198 8.74 -4.70 -8.93
C LEU A 198 8.87 -3.18 -9.03
N PHE A 199 9.31 -2.66 -10.18
CA PHE A 199 9.30 -1.23 -10.44
C PHE A 199 7.87 -0.66 -10.50
N VAL A 200 6.94 -1.36 -11.16
CA VAL A 200 5.50 -1.01 -11.17
C VAL A 200 4.92 -1.07 -9.76
N ALA A 201 5.32 -2.05 -8.95
CA ALA A 201 4.90 -2.18 -7.57
C ALA A 201 5.29 -0.96 -6.71
N GLY A 202 6.55 -0.55 -6.76
CA GLY A 202 7.02 0.66 -6.07
C GLY A 202 6.33 1.93 -6.57
N PHE A 203 6.14 2.05 -7.87
CA PHE A 203 5.43 3.18 -8.48
C PHE A 203 3.97 3.26 -8.01
N SER A 204 3.22 2.17 -8.14
CA SER A 204 1.80 2.12 -7.75
C SER A 204 1.60 2.28 -6.25
N GLY A 205 2.49 1.70 -5.42
CA GLY A 205 2.47 1.82 -3.98
C GLY A 205 2.60 3.26 -3.47
N VAL A 206 3.28 4.14 -4.24
CA VAL A 206 3.37 5.58 -3.93
C VAL A 206 2.22 6.36 -4.55
N ILE A 207 1.96 6.15 -5.84
CA ILE A 207 1.06 7.02 -6.61
C ILE A 207 -0.41 6.83 -6.22
N VAL A 208 -0.83 5.59 -5.95
CA VAL A 208 -2.22 5.28 -5.61
C VAL A 208 -2.68 6.03 -4.35
N PRO A 209 -2.02 5.93 -3.18
CA PRO A 209 -2.48 6.63 -1.99
C PRO A 209 -2.39 8.16 -2.12
N ILE A 210 -1.41 8.68 -2.85
CA ILE A 210 -1.28 10.11 -3.08
C ILE A 210 -2.42 10.65 -3.96
N ILE A 211 -2.80 9.93 -5.02
CA ILE A 211 -3.95 10.31 -5.86
C ILE A 211 -5.23 10.29 -5.03
N MET A 212 -5.44 9.23 -4.22
CA MET A 212 -6.62 9.14 -3.35
C MET A 212 -6.68 10.33 -2.38
N LYS A 213 -5.57 10.68 -1.74
CA LYS A 213 -5.49 11.86 -0.86
C LYS A 213 -5.83 13.16 -1.60
N LYS A 214 -5.32 13.35 -2.82
CA LYS A 214 -5.61 14.52 -3.65
C LYS A 214 -7.08 14.61 -4.09
N MET A 215 -7.75 13.47 -4.22
CA MET A 215 -9.18 13.40 -4.53
C MET A 215 -10.07 13.50 -3.29
N ASN A 216 -9.50 13.79 -2.12
CA ASN A 216 -10.19 13.79 -0.82
C ASN A 216 -10.82 12.43 -0.47
N LEU A 217 -10.25 11.34 -0.99
CA LEU A 217 -10.57 9.97 -0.61
C LEU A 217 -9.62 9.51 0.48
N ASP A 218 -10.08 8.60 1.33
CA ASP A 218 -9.25 8.00 2.37
C ASP A 218 -8.15 7.10 1.74
N PRO A 219 -6.85 7.45 1.87
CA PRO A 219 -5.77 6.67 1.27
C PRO A 219 -5.67 5.25 1.80
N ALA A 220 -6.11 4.98 3.03
CA ALA A 220 -6.13 3.64 3.61
C ALA A 220 -7.25 2.79 3.00
N ALA A 221 -8.38 3.42 2.65
CA ALA A 221 -9.51 2.69 2.09
C ALA A 221 -9.21 2.25 0.65
N SER A 222 -9.35 0.97 0.36
CA SER A 222 -9.27 0.39 -0.99
C SER A 222 -7.89 0.39 -1.67
N SER A 223 -6.89 1.10 -1.12
CA SER A 223 -5.61 1.26 -1.82
C SER A 223 -4.85 -0.04 -2.04
N ALA A 224 -4.95 -1.00 -1.13
CA ALA A 224 -4.26 -2.29 -1.30
C ALA A 224 -4.82 -3.09 -2.51
N VAL A 225 -6.15 -3.16 -2.67
CA VAL A 225 -6.75 -3.85 -3.84
C VAL A 225 -6.40 -3.13 -5.13
N VAL A 226 -6.37 -1.80 -5.14
CA VAL A 226 -5.98 -1.04 -6.33
C VAL A 226 -4.51 -1.32 -6.69
N VAL A 227 -3.60 -1.27 -5.71
CA VAL A 227 -2.16 -1.54 -5.94
C VAL A 227 -1.94 -2.97 -6.42
N THR A 228 -2.56 -3.98 -5.77
CA THR A 228 -2.43 -5.38 -6.21
C THR A 228 -3.02 -5.59 -7.60
N THR A 229 -4.15 -4.97 -7.93
CA THR A 229 -4.71 -5.01 -9.28
C THR A 229 -3.74 -4.46 -10.33
N PHE A 230 -3.09 -3.32 -10.03
CA PHE A 230 -2.08 -2.76 -10.94
C PHE A 230 -0.89 -3.71 -11.13
N THR A 231 -0.38 -4.28 -10.05
CA THR A 231 0.76 -5.22 -10.13
C THR A 231 0.40 -6.54 -10.81
N ASP A 232 -0.82 -7.04 -10.62
CA ASP A 232 -1.31 -8.26 -11.27
C ASP A 232 -1.43 -8.07 -12.78
N ILE A 233 -2.10 -6.99 -13.21
CA ILE A 233 -2.26 -6.66 -14.63
C ILE A 233 -0.90 -6.39 -15.29
N ALA A 234 -0.06 -5.57 -14.65
CA ALA A 234 1.26 -5.27 -15.17
C ALA A 234 2.14 -6.53 -15.23
N GLY A 235 2.08 -7.39 -14.21
CA GLY A 235 2.80 -8.65 -14.16
C GLY A 235 2.43 -9.57 -15.33
N VAL A 236 1.14 -9.73 -15.61
CA VAL A 236 0.66 -10.50 -16.77
C VAL A 236 1.15 -9.88 -18.08
N LEU A 237 0.92 -8.59 -18.27
CA LEU A 237 1.26 -7.90 -19.52
C LEU A 237 2.76 -7.88 -19.78
N LEU A 238 3.57 -7.56 -18.78
CA LEU A 238 5.02 -7.51 -18.91
C LEU A 238 5.61 -8.90 -19.17
N TYR A 239 5.17 -9.89 -18.40
CA TYR A 239 5.70 -11.25 -18.53
C TYR A 239 5.27 -11.90 -19.85
N MET A 240 3.99 -11.86 -20.19
CA MET A 240 3.48 -12.44 -21.43
C MET A 240 3.90 -11.63 -22.65
N GLY A 241 3.98 -10.30 -22.52
CA GLY A 241 4.49 -9.43 -23.58
C GLY A 241 5.96 -9.74 -23.91
N LEU A 242 6.83 -9.85 -22.90
CA LEU A 242 8.22 -10.26 -23.12
C LEU A 242 8.34 -11.68 -23.66
N ALA A 243 7.49 -12.61 -23.19
CA ALA A 243 7.45 -13.97 -23.74
C ALA A 243 7.09 -13.99 -25.22
N THR A 244 6.21 -13.11 -25.67
CA THR A 244 5.84 -12.98 -27.09
C THR A 244 7.05 -12.66 -27.96
N PHE A 245 7.91 -11.74 -27.55
CA PHE A 245 9.15 -11.42 -28.29
C PHE A 245 10.07 -12.63 -28.41
N ILE A 246 10.21 -13.41 -27.34
CA ILE A 246 11.05 -14.62 -27.36
C ILE A 246 10.45 -15.72 -28.26
N ILE A 247 9.12 -15.94 -28.19
CA ILE A 247 8.42 -16.95 -28.99
C ILE A 247 8.41 -16.58 -30.49
N LEU A 248 8.23 -15.29 -30.80
CA LEU A 248 8.22 -14.78 -32.18
C LEU A 248 9.62 -14.62 -32.78
N GLY A 249 10.67 -14.73 -31.96
CA GLY A 249 12.06 -14.58 -32.43
C GLY A 249 12.42 -13.15 -32.88
N ILE A 250 11.73 -12.13 -32.38
CA ILE A 250 11.96 -10.70 -32.67
C ILE A 250 12.82 -10.08 -31.59
#